data_af464f922a215d80e3ee73c1e4ded496
#
_entry.id   af464f922a215d80e3ee73c1e4ded496
#
_cell.length_a   1.000
_cell.length_b   1.000
_cell.length_c   1.000
_cell.angle_alpha   90.00
_cell.angle_beta   90.00
_cell.angle_gamma   90.00
#
_symmetry.space_group_name_H-M   'P 1'
#
loop_
_entity.id
_entity.type
_entity.pdbx_description
1 polymer ?
#
loop_
_entity_poly.entity_id
_entity_poly.type
_entity_poly.pdbx_seq_one_letter_code
_entity_poly.pdbx_strand_id
1 'polypeptide(L)'
;MDRSLWAVMGGTFTLRFSTGLTGAMLAVYLAKLPEHGGPVVAATTLALLHATFYLSELVLSPVFGVLSDRLGHHRVMLFGPVFGAVAVILTGLTTNLTILGGTRLLEGASTAASVPSILGYIALATATSEVLRGKAAARFEGATLAGFGVGFAAAPLLFAAFGPVAFYLNAVVYGVSFLIYRFGVEDHDREERAVAATARASRMDLSRYGALLRTSHVWLLAPTWIAVNASIGLWFSQSIFQFSQANPNFPDQVLHRGFSAVEISLTAVVVGILFGIGLLYWGNRFKNLRRTTIILYGIIGGGILVAGGVAINHGAGLPFAVPVGGVLAAAFGLFVLAGATPAALGLLADISERFPTDRGAIMGLYSVFLAVGQIVGSLIGGFAAEWRGIDGLLLATFALLLVALVPLAQLRRQEHYVGGPSQAASLGDVETAP
;
A
#
# COMPACT_ATOMS: atom_id res chain seq x y z
N MET A 1 -7.11 -24.54 8.00
CA MET A 1 -7.76 -23.25 8.34
C MET A 1 -9.22 -23.54 8.59
N ASP A 2 -9.74 -23.05 9.68
CA ASP A 2 -11.15 -23.16 10.01
C ASP A 2 -12.03 -22.18 9.20
N ARG A 3 -13.34 -22.26 9.39
CA ARG A 3 -14.32 -21.44 8.68
C ARG A 3 -14.14 -19.95 8.98
N SER A 4 -13.80 -19.62 10.24
CA SER A 4 -13.58 -18.22 10.66
C SER A 4 -12.40 -17.57 9.96
N LEU A 5 -11.27 -18.24 9.83
CA LEU A 5 -10.11 -17.70 9.12
C LEU A 5 -10.40 -17.48 7.63
N TRP A 6 -11.20 -18.34 6.99
CA TRP A 6 -11.63 -18.11 5.61
C TRP A 6 -12.59 -16.91 5.50
N ALA A 7 -13.50 -16.74 6.47
CA ALA A 7 -14.36 -15.57 6.52
C ALA A 7 -13.55 -14.27 6.72
N VAL A 8 -12.51 -14.30 7.55
CA VAL A 8 -11.58 -13.17 7.69
C VAL A 8 -10.91 -12.82 6.35
N MET A 9 -10.46 -13.82 5.57
CA MET A 9 -9.86 -13.56 4.24
C MET A 9 -10.88 -12.97 3.26
N GLY A 10 -12.10 -13.52 3.21
CA GLY A 10 -13.19 -13.02 2.35
C GLY A 10 -13.61 -11.60 2.73
N GLY A 11 -13.78 -11.34 4.03
CA GLY A 11 -14.09 -9.99 4.54
C GLY A 11 -12.97 -8.99 4.26
N THR A 12 -11.70 -9.41 4.38
CA THR A 12 -10.55 -8.57 4.03
C THR A 12 -10.53 -8.25 2.53
N PHE A 13 -10.74 -9.25 1.68
CA PHE A 13 -10.80 -9.02 0.24
C PHE A 13 -11.88 -7.99 -0.12
N THR A 14 -13.12 -8.15 0.37
CA THR A 14 -14.23 -7.22 0.09
C THR A 14 -13.99 -5.83 0.67
N LEU A 15 -13.42 -5.74 1.88
CA LEU A 15 -13.04 -4.47 2.49
C LEU A 15 -11.99 -3.74 1.66
N ARG A 16 -10.93 -4.44 1.23
CA ARG A 16 -9.85 -3.87 0.45
C ARG A 16 -10.26 -3.56 -0.99
N PHE A 17 -11.15 -4.36 -1.56
CA PHE A 17 -11.80 -4.05 -2.82
C PHE A 17 -12.53 -2.69 -2.73
N SER A 18 -13.35 -2.50 -1.70
CA SER A 18 -14.03 -1.23 -1.47
C SER A 18 -13.07 -0.05 -1.29
N THR A 19 -11.98 -0.23 -0.54
CA THR A 19 -10.97 0.81 -0.33
C THR A 19 -10.27 1.20 -1.65
N GLY A 20 -9.84 0.22 -2.44
CA GLY A 20 -9.23 0.45 -3.75
C GLY A 20 -10.20 1.10 -4.73
N LEU A 21 -11.45 0.62 -4.73
CA LEU A 21 -12.53 1.17 -5.53
C LEU A 21 -12.79 2.65 -5.20
N THR A 22 -12.90 3.00 -3.91
CA THR A 22 -13.15 4.38 -3.49
C THR A 22 -12.02 5.32 -3.89
N GLY A 23 -10.77 4.94 -3.61
CA GLY A 23 -9.62 5.78 -3.93
C GLY A 23 -9.54 6.13 -5.41
N ALA A 24 -9.75 5.14 -6.26
CA ALA A 24 -9.72 5.30 -7.71
C ALA A 24 -10.97 6.02 -8.25
N MET A 25 -12.19 5.70 -7.76
CA MET A 25 -13.41 6.42 -8.13
C MET A 25 -13.35 7.90 -7.73
N LEU A 26 -12.79 8.21 -6.55
CA LEU A 26 -12.62 9.59 -6.12
C LEU A 26 -11.74 10.38 -7.10
N ALA A 27 -10.66 9.78 -7.61
CA ALA A 27 -9.80 10.42 -8.60
C ALA A 27 -10.57 10.77 -9.89
N VAL A 28 -11.39 9.84 -10.41
CA VAL A 28 -12.26 10.10 -11.57
C VAL A 28 -13.32 11.16 -11.24
N TYR A 29 -13.96 11.05 -10.07
CA TYR A 29 -14.98 11.99 -9.61
C TYR A 29 -14.44 13.41 -9.52
N LEU A 30 -13.25 13.59 -8.93
CA LEU A 30 -12.62 14.90 -8.80
C LEU A 30 -12.18 15.46 -10.16
N ALA A 31 -11.74 14.62 -11.10
CA ALA A 31 -11.45 15.04 -12.47
C ALA A 31 -12.69 15.59 -13.18
N LYS A 32 -13.89 15.06 -12.86
CA LYS A 32 -15.18 15.43 -13.43
C LYS A 32 -16.06 16.22 -12.48
N LEU A 33 -15.52 16.73 -11.37
CA LEU A 33 -16.31 17.42 -10.36
C LEU A 33 -17.10 18.64 -10.89
N PRO A 34 -16.59 19.44 -11.86
CA PRO A 34 -17.34 20.52 -12.48
C PRO A 34 -18.62 20.04 -13.21
N GLU A 35 -18.61 18.82 -13.78
CA GLU A 35 -19.79 18.24 -14.44
C GLU A 35 -20.92 17.95 -13.41
N HIS A 36 -20.57 17.85 -12.14
CA HIS A 36 -21.49 17.61 -11.03
C HIS A 36 -21.76 18.86 -10.17
N GLY A 37 -21.44 20.07 -10.68
CA GLY A 37 -21.68 21.33 -10.01
C GLY A 37 -20.64 21.70 -8.94
N GLY A 38 -19.50 21.00 -8.87
CA GLY A 38 -18.38 21.32 -8.00
C GLY A 38 -17.32 22.21 -8.65
N PRO A 39 -16.28 22.60 -7.91
CA PRO A 39 -15.18 23.39 -8.43
C PRO A 39 -14.23 22.56 -9.32
N VAL A 40 -13.42 23.25 -10.12
CA VAL A 40 -12.25 22.65 -10.78
C VAL A 40 -11.25 22.23 -9.70
N VAL A 41 -10.75 21.01 -9.80
CA VAL A 41 -9.86 20.42 -8.80
C VAL A 41 -8.43 20.40 -9.33
N ALA A 42 -7.52 20.94 -8.54
CA ALA A 42 -6.09 20.89 -8.78
C ALA A 42 -5.49 19.54 -8.38
N ALA A 43 -4.39 19.13 -9.00
CA ALA A 43 -3.70 17.89 -8.65
C ALA A 43 -3.19 17.89 -7.20
N THR A 44 -2.79 19.05 -6.67
CA THR A 44 -2.41 19.23 -5.26
C THR A 44 -3.59 19.01 -4.31
N THR A 45 -4.80 19.40 -4.68
CA THR A 45 -6.01 19.13 -3.87
C THR A 45 -6.29 17.64 -3.77
N LEU A 46 -6.21 16.90 -4.89
CA LEU A 46 -6.32 15.43 -4.85
C LEU A 46 -5.21 14.83 -3.99
N ALA A 47 -3.98 15.31 -4.13
CA ALA A 47 -2.85 14.85 -3.33
C ALA A 47 -3.08 15.03 -1.82
N LEU A 48 -3.63 16.18 -1.40
CA LEU A 48 -3.99 16.44 -0.01
C LEU A 48 -5.09 15.50 0.49
N LEU A 49 -6.12 15.25 -0.32
CA LEU A 49 -7.19 14.30 0.03
C LEU A 49 -6.64 12.88 0.17
N HIS A 50 -5.71 12.49 -0.68
CA HIS A 50 -5.05 11.18 -0.59
C HIS A 50 -4.15 11.09 0.65
N ALA A 51 -3.34 12.11 0.91
CA ALA A 51 -2.50 12.20 2.11
C ALA A 51 -3.33 12.18 3.40
N THR A 52 -4.51 12.82 3.41
CA THR A 52 -5.43 12.85 4.55
C THR A 52 -5.92 11.46 4.94
N PHE A 53 -6.19 10.58 3.97
CA PHE A 53 -6.53 9.18 4.21
C PHE A 53 -5.41 8.45 4.97
N TYR A 54 -4.18 8.49 4.45
CA TYR A 54 -3.04 7.82 5.08
C TYR A 54 -2.63 8.44 6.41
N LEU A 55 -2.79 9.75 6.57
CA LEU A 55 -2.55 10.43 7.85
C LEU A 55 -3.53 9.92 8.92
N SER A 56 -4.81 9.82 8.57
CA SER A 56 -5.84 9.27 9.47
C SER A 56 -5.53 7.81 9.84
N GLU A 57 -5.20 6.99 8.85
CA GLU A 57 -4.80 5.60 9.08
C GLU A 57 -3.59 5.52 10.01
N LEU A 58 -2.54 6.29 9.75
CA LEU A 58 -1.30 6.29 10.52
C LEU A 58 -1.52 6.67 12.00
N VAL A 59 -2.31 7.73 12.22
CA VAL A 59 -2.56 8.26 13.58
C VAL A 59 -3.53 7.36 14.36
N LEU A 60 -4.56 6.83 13.70
CA LEU A 60 -5.62 6.07 14.37
C LEU A 60 -5.32 4.58 14.51
N SER A 61 -4.42 3.98 13.70
CA SER A 61 -4.08 2.56 13.79
C SER A 61 -3.59 2.13 15.18
N PRO A 62 -2.72 2.86 15.86
CA PRO A 62 -2.32 2.52 17.23
C PRO A 62 -3.50 2.62 18.22
N VAL A 63 -4.39 3.60 18.03
CA VAL A 63 -5.55 3.79 18.90
C VAL A 63 -6.52 2.61 18.77
N PHE A 64 -6.84 2.22 17.53
CA PHE A 64 -7.71 1.07 17.28
C PHE A 64 -7.03 -0.26 17.63
N GLY A 65 -5.71 -0.36 17.53
CA GLY A 65 -4.97 -1.51 18.03
C GLY A 65 -5.22 -1.72 19.53
N VAL A 66 -4.99 -0.68 20.35
CA VAL A 66 -5.28 -0.73 21.79
C VAL A 66 -6.77 -0.96 22.08
N LEU A 67 -7.65 -0.36 21.28
CA LEU A 67 -9.08 -0.54 21.44
C LEU A 67 -9.50 -1.99 21.14
N SER A 68 -8.89 -2.62 20.15
CA SER A 68 -9.15 -4.02 19.79
C SER A 68 -8.70 -4.99 20.88
N ASP A 69 -7.57 -4.71 21.55
CA ASP A 69 -7.10 -5.50 22.68
C ASP A 69 -8.04 -5.41 23.90
N ARG A 70 -8.76 -4.29 24.04
CA ARG A 70 -9.69 -4.04 25.17
C ARG A 70 -11.10 -4.51 24.93
N LEU A 71 -11.65 -4.26 23.75
CA LEU A 71 -13.06 -4.53 23.39
C LEU A 71 -13.25 -5.89 22.72
N GLY A 72 -12.16 -6.52 22.28
CA GLY A 72 -12.14 -7.72 21.46
C GLY A 72 -11.92 -7.40 19.96
N HIS A 73 -11.06 -8.19 19.34
CA HIS A 73 -10.65 -7.99 17.94
C HIS A 73 -11.84 -8.11 16.98
N HIS A 74 -12.75 -9.05 17.22
CA HIS A 74 -13.95 -9.23 16.39
C HIS A 74 -14.84 -7.99 16.38
N ARG A 75 -15.06 -7.35 17.53
CA ARG A 75 -15.92 -6.16 17.63
C ARG A 75 -15.34 -4.95 16.95
N VAL A 76 -14.03 -4.72 17.11
CA VAL A 76 -13.37 -3.54 16.55
C VAL A 76 -13.19 -3.66 15.04
N MET A 77 -12.98 -4.89 14.49
CA MET A 77 -12.93 -5.08 13.03
C MET A 77 -14.25 -4.73 12.34
N LEU A 78 -15.40 -4.79 13.04
CA LEU A 78 -16.68 -4.38 12.47
C LEU A 78 -16.81 -2.87 12.24
N PHE A 79 -16.05 -2.04 12.97
CA PHE A 79 -16.09 -0.59 12.79
C PHE A 79 -15.54 -0.18 11.42
N GLY A 80 -14.58 -0.92 10.88
CA GLY A 80 -13.99 -0.61 9.60
C GLY A 80 -14.99 -0.52 8.45
N PRO A 81 -15.73 -1.58 8.14
CA PRO A 81 -16.75 -1.54 7.10
C PRO A 81 -17.83 -0.47 7.34
N VAL A 82 -18.21 -0.21 8.60
CA VAL A 82 -19.19 0.83 8.94
C VAL A 82 -18.64 2.22 8.61
N PHE A 83 -17.42 2.54 9.04
CA PHE A 83 -16.80 3.84 8.72
C PHE A 83 -16.62 4.00 7.22
N GLY A 84 -16.19 2.94 6.51
CA GLY A 84 -16.05 2.95 5.07
C GLY A 84 -17.38 3.20 4.35
N ALA A 85 -18.45 2.49 4.75
CA ALA A 85 -19.78 2.66 4.17
C ALA A 85 -20.30 4.10 4.35
N VAL A 86 -20.19 4.65 5.57
CA VAL A 86 -20.59 6.04 5.85
C VAL A 86 -19.74 7.02 5.04
N ALA A 87 -18.43 6.82 4.97
CA ALA A 87 -17.53 7.67 4.21
C ALA A 87 -17.92 7.74 2.73
N VAL A 88 -18.16 6.61 2.07
CA VAL A 88 -18.49 6.58 0.63
C VAL A 88 -19.89 7.11 0.36
N ILE A 89 -20.87 6.90 1.25
CA ILE A 89 -22.20 7.51 1.12
C ILE A 89 -22.08 9.04 1.16
N LEU A 90 -21.35 9.59 2.13
CA LEU A 90 -21.12 11.03 2.25
C LEU A 90 -20.32 11.56 1.04
N THR A 91 -19.36 10.79 0.50
CA THR A 91 -18.63 11.16 -0.71
C THR A 91 -19.56 11.32 -1.91
N GLY A 92 -20.50 10.40 -2.11
CA GLY A 92 -21.49 10.47 -3.20
C GLY A 92 -22.52 11.59 -3.06
N LEU A 93 -22.68 12.16 -1.86
CA LEU A 93 -23.67 13.22 -1.57
C LEU A 93 -23.10 14.63 -1.71
N THR A 94 -21.81 14.82 -1.88
CA THR A 94 -21.19 16.15 -1.78
C THR A 94 -20.17 16.44 -2.88
N THR A 95 -20.18 17.68 -3.35
CA THR A 95 -19.12 18.25 -4.21
C THR A 95 -18.21 19.21 -3.44
N ASN A 96 -18.44 19.38 -2.13
CA ASN A 96 -17.65 20.26 -1.27
C ASN A 96 -16.33 19.58 -0.86
N LEU A 97 -15.20 20.19 -1.23
CA LEU A 97 -13.86 19.65 -1.00
C LEU A 97 -13.53 19.47 0.50
N THR A 98 -14.04 20.33 1.37
CA THR A 98 -13.81 20.19 2.82
C THR A 98 -14.52 18.97 3.39
N ILE A 99 -15.77 18.73 2.96
CA ILE A 99 -16.51 17.53 3.36
C ILE A 99 -15.84 16.27 2.79
N LEU A 100 -15.39 16.32 1.53
CA LEU A 100 -14.60 15.23 0.94
C LEU A 100 -13.31 14.95 1.73
N GLY A 101 -12.65 15.98 2.27
CA GLY A 101 -11.55 15.79 3.22
C GLY A 101 -11.97 15.03 4.49
N GLY A 102 -13.13 15.36 5.04
CA GLY A 102 -13.72 14.63 6.18
C GLY A 102 -14.03 13.17 5.86
N THR A 103 -14.55 12.88 4.66
CA THR A 103 -14.79 11.49 4.22
C THR A 103 -13.48 10.69 4.08
N ARG A 104 -12.38 11.34 3.67
CA ARG A 104 -11.06 10.71 3.61
C ARG A 104 -10.52 10.36 5.00
N LEU A 105 -10.73 11.24 5.99
CA LEU A 105 -10.39 10.92 7.39
C LEU A 105 -11.16 9.70 7.88
N LEU A 106 -12.47 9.65 7.61
CA LEU A 106 -13.32 8.54 8.04
C LEU A 106 -12.94 7.22 7.34
N GLU A 107 -12.56 7.26 6.09
CA GLU A 107 -12.11 6.09 5.35
C GLU A 107 -10.72 5.60 5.82
N GLY A 108 -9.81 6.53 6.16
CA GLY A 108 -8.56 6.18 6.84
C GLY A 108 -8.80 5.53 8.21
N ALA A 109 -9.78 6.03 8.97
CA ALA A 109 -10.23 5.41 10.21
C ALA A 109 -10.82 4.01 10.00
N SER A 110 -11.50 3.75 8.87
CA SER A 110 -11.98 2.42 8.47
C SER A 110 -10.84 1.41 8.38
N THR A 111 -9.77 1.78 7.68
CA THR A 111 -8.57 0.93 7.55
C THR A 111 -7.87 0.77 8.89
N ALA A 112 -7.72 1.85 9.64
CA ALA A 112 -7.09 1.87 10.97
C ALA A 112 -7.81 0.96 11.97
N ALA A 113 -9.14 0.88 11.93
CA ALA A 113 -9.92 -0.02 12.79
C ALA A 113 -9.80 -1.49 12.36
N SER A 114 -9.75 -1.74 11.05
CA SER A 114 -9.79 -3.10 10.51
C SER A 114 -8.46 -3.83 10.63
N VAL A 115 -7.36 -3.23 10.16
CA VAL A 115 -6.09 -3.94 9.97
C VAL A 115 -5.50 -4.46 11.28
N PRO A 116 -5.31 -3.66 12.33
CA PRO A 116 -4.78 -4.16 13.60
C PRO A 116 -5.68 -5.24 14.22
N SER A 117 -7.00 -5.04 14.14
CA SER A 117 -7.97 -5.98 14.70
C SER A 117 -7.97 -7.32 13.97
N ILE A 118 -7.87 -7.32 12.64
CA ILE A 118 -7.79 -8.54 11.84
C ILE A 118 -6.49 -9.29 12.14
N LEU A 119 -5.36 -8.59 12.20
CA LEU A 119 -4.07 -9.19 12.51
C LEU A 119 -4.03 -9.75 13.92
N GLY A 120 -4.61 -9.04 14.90
CA GLY A 120 -4.79 -9.52 16.28
C GLY A 120 -5.64 -10.79 16.32
N TYR A 121 -6.78 -10.81 15.63
CA TYR A 121 -7.62 -12.00 15.52
C TYR A 121 -6.87 -13.20 14.91
N ILE A 122 -6.13 -12.98 13.80
CA ILE A 122 -5.32 -14.03 13.18
C ILE A 122 -4.26 -14.56 14.17
N ALA A 123 -3.60 -13.68 14.91
CA ALA A 123 -2.60 -14.07 15.90
C ALA A 123 -3.18 -14.97 17.00
N LEU A 124 -4.38 -14.66 17.51
CA LEU A 124 -5.09 -15.46 18.50
C LEU A 124 -5.58 -16.79 17.93
N ALA A 125 -6.29 -16.76 16.80
CA ALA A 125 -6.84 -17.96 16.16
C ALA A 125 -5.77 -18.96 15.70
N THR A 126 -4.51 -18.54 15.63
CA THR A 126 -3.36 -19.38 15.22
C THR A 126 -2.30 -19.51 16.31
N ALA A 127 -2.63 -19.19 17.55
CA ALA A 127 -1.67 -19.16 18.69
C ALA A 127 -0.94 -20.49 18.89
N THR A 128 -1.61 -21.61 18.62
CA THR A 128 -1.07 -22.98 18.81
C THR A 128 -0.19 -23.49 17.67
N SER A 129 -0.12 -22.77 16.52
CA SER A 129 0.62 -23.24 15.34
C SER A 129 1.28 -22.09 14.57
N GLU A 130 2.60 -21.99 14.68
CA GLU A 130 3.40 -20.99 13.96
C GLU A 130 3.28 -21.15 12.42
N VAL A 131 3.23 -22.38 11.93
CA VAL A 131 3.04 -22.69 10.50
C VAL A 131 1.68 -22.19 10.01
N LEU A 132 0.62 -22.40 10.81
CA LEU A 132 -0.72 -21.91 10.46
C LEU A 132 -0.77 -20.39 10.47
N ARG A 133 -0.11 -19.74 11.45
CA ARG A 133 0.03 -18.28 11.54
C ARG A 133 0.69 -17.70 10.30
N GLY A 134 1.82 -18.26 9.87
CA GLY A 134 2.51 -17.83 8.66
C GLY A 134 1.63 -17.96 7.41
N LYS A 135 0.91 -19.09 7.26
CA LYS A 135 -0.03 -19.29 6.15
C LYS A 135 -1.20 -18.32 6.18
N ALA A 136 -1.76 -18.04 7.36
CA ALA A 136 -2.87 -17.09 7.51
C ALA A 136 -2.43 -15.66 7.20
N ALA A 137 -1.27 -15.22 7.70
CA ALA A 137 -0.70 -13.90 7.40
C ALA A 137 -0.43 -13.71 5.90
N ALA A 138 0.16 -14.72 5.22
CA ALA A 138 0.39 -14.66 3.78
C ALA A 138 -0.91 -14.57 2.97
N ARG A 139 -1.97 -15.27 3.39
CA ARG A 139 -3.28 -15.20 2.74
C ARG A 139 -3.99 -13.88 3.01
N PHE A 140 -3.85 -13.32 4.21
CA PHE A 140 -4.34 -11.98 4.54
C PHE A 140 -3.72 -10.92 3.62
N GLU A 141 -2.41 -10.98 3.45
CA GLU A 141 -1.70 -10.06 2.54
C GLU A 141 -2.15 -10.26 1.09
N GLY A 142 -2.27 -11.52 0.65
CA GLY A 142 -2.81 -11.85 -0.67
C GLY A 142 -4.24 -11.32 -0.88
N ALA A 143 -5.13 -11.46 0.11
CA ALA A 143 -6.48 -10.92 0.04
C ALA A 143 -6.49 -9.38 0.04
N THR A 144 -5.57 -8.75 0.80
CA THR A 144 -5.38 -7.30 0.84
C THR A 144 -4.97 -6.75 -0.53
N LEU A 145 -3.92 -7.30 -1.12
CA LEU A 145 -3.38 -6.84 -2.40
C LEU A 145 -4.35 -7.13 -3.56
N ALA A 146 -4.92 -8.34 -3.60
CA ALA A 146 -5.88 -8.72 -4.65
C ALA A 146 -7.15 -7.88 -4.55
N GLY A 147 -7.72 -7.72 -3.35
CA GLY A 147 -8.90 -6.88 -3.15
C GLY A 147 -8.66 -5.46 -3.61
N PHE A 148 -7.60 -4.82 -3.10
CA PHE A 148 -7.25 -3.45 -3.45
C PHE A 148 -7.02 -3.28 -4.96
N GLY A 149 -6.22 -4.15 -5.58
CA GLY A 149 -5.90 -4.08 -7.01
C GLY A 149 -7.11 -4.26 -7.90
N VAL A 150 -7.99 -5.23 -7.60
CA VAL A 150 -9.22 -5.45 -8.36
C VAL A 150 -10.19 -4.27 -8.21
N GLY A 151 -10.34 -3.74 -6.99
CA GLY A 151 -11.16 -2.56 -6.73
C GLY A 151 -10.66 -1.33 -7.47
N PHE A 152 -9.34 -1.08 -7.40
CA PHE A 152 -8.69 0.03 -8.10
C PHE A 152 -8.90 -0.05 -9.63
N ALA A 153 -8.74 -1.23 -10.22
CA ALA A 153 -8.92 -1.43 -11.65
C ALA A 153 -10.39 -1.36 -12.11
N ALA A 154 -11.34 -1.77 -11.26
CA ALA A 154 -12.77 -1.72 -11.57
C ALA A 154 -13.36 -0.30 -11.48
N ALA A 155 -12.72 0.60 -10.73
CA ALA A 155 -13.26 1.90 -10.37
C ALA A 155 -13.63 2.79 -11.58
N PRO A 156 -12.76 2.99 -12.59
CA PRO A 156 -13.11 3.83 -13.74
C PRO A 156 -14.34 3.33 -14.50
N LEU A 157 -14.45 2.00 -14.67
CA LEU A 157 -15.61 1.39 -15.35
C LEU A 157 -16.89 1.58 -14.55
N LEU A 158 -16.84 1.34 -13.23
CA LEU A 158 -18.01 1.48 -12.39
C LEU A 158 -18.47 2.94 -12.33
N PHE A 159 -17.53 3.88 -12.23
CA PHE A 159 -17.85 5.30 -12.25
C PHE A 159 -18.39 5.76 -13.61
N ALA A 160 -17.84 5.26 -14.72
CA ALA A 160 -18.34 5.58 -16.07
C ALA A 160 -19.78 5.08 -16.29
N ALA A 161 -20.13 3.90 -15.71
CA ALA A 161 -21.45 3.33 -15.85
C ALA A 161 -22.51 4.00 -14.96
N PHE A 162 -22.15 4.40 -13.74
CA PHE A 162 -23.13 4.84 -12.72
C PHE A 162 -22.87 6.24 -12.17
N GLY A 163 -21.78 6.92 -12.57
CA GLY A 163 -21.41 8.23 -12.02
C GLY A 163 -21.27 8.19 -10.50
N PRO A 164 -21.70 9.25 -9.77
CA PRO A 164 -21.64 9.30 -8.31
C PRO A 164 -22.45 8.20 -7.60
N VAL A 165 -23.44 7.59 -8.26
CA VAL A 165 -24.20 6.46 -7.71
C VAL A 165 -23.29 5.26 -7.41
N ALA A 166 -22.15 5.14 -8.10
CA ALA A 166 -21.14 4.11 -7.85
C ALA A 166 -20.63 4.11 -6.41
N PHE A 167 -20.60 5.25 -5.71
CA PHE A 167 -20.25 5.31 -4.30
C PHE A 167 -21.27 4.60 -3.41
N TYR A 168 -22.57 4.67 -3.72
CA TYR A 168 -23.60 3.94 -2.96
C TYR A 168 -23.53 2.43 -3.23
N LEU A 169 -23.20 2.02 -4.46
CA LEU A 169 -22.94 0.60 -4.76
C LEU A 169 -21.73 0.10 -3.96
N ASN A 170 -20.70 0.92 -3.81
CA ASN A 170 -19.56 0.57 -2.97
C ASN A 170 -19.91 0.48 -1.48
N ALA A 171 -20.84 1.31 -0.99
CA ALA A 171 -21.38 1.16 0.37
C ALA A 171 -22.01 -0.22 0.60
N VAL A 172 -22.69 -0.78 -0.41
CA VAL A 172 -23.21 -2.16 -0.35
C VAL A 172 -22.08 -3.17 -0.20
N VAL A 173 -20.95 -3.00 -0.90
CA VAL A 173 -19.79 -3.90 -0.78
C VAL A 173 -19.17 -3.81 0.63
N TYR A 174 -19.07 -2.62 1.22
CA TYR A 174 -18.72 -2.47 2.63
C TYR A 174 -19.72 -3.20 3.54
N GLY A 175 -21.02 -3.11 3.25
CA GLY A 175 -22.06 -3.87 3.93
C GLY A 175 -21.84 -5.38 3.85
N VAL A 176 -21.48 -5.91 2.67
CA VAL A 176 -21.11 -7.33 2.49
C VAL A 176 -19.91 -7.69 3.37
N SER A 177 -18.86 -6.85 3.39
CA SER A 177 -17.71 -7.06 4.28
C SER A 177 -18.12 -7.11 5.76
N PHE A 178 -19.00 -6.20 6.19
CA PHE A 178 -19.55 -6.20 7.55
C PHE A 178 -20.29 -7.50 7.85
N LEU A 179 -21.15 -7.97 6.95
CA LEU A 179 -21.91 -9.22 7.14
C LEU A 179 -21.01 -10.45 7.21
N ILE A 180 -19.96 -10.51 6.37
CA ILE A 180 -18.96 -11.58 6.39
C ILE A 180 -18.26 -11.60 7.76
N TYR A 181 -17.79 -10.46 8.27
CA TYR A 181 -17.15 -10.40 9.58
C TYR A 181 -18.13 -10.71 10.70
N ARG A 182 -19.35 -10.18 10.66
CA ARG A 182 -20.35 -10.33 11.73
C ARG A 182 -20.83 -11.76 11.89
N PHE A 183 -21.03 -12.49 10.80
CA PHE A 183 -21.65 -13.82 10.81
C PHE A 183 -20.68 -14.95 10.45
N GLY A 184 -19.57 -14.64 9.79
CA GLY A 184 -18.59 -15.64 9.38
C GLY A 184 -17.44 -15.83 10.36
N VAL A 185 -17.18 -14.84 11.22
CA VAL A 185 -16.08 -14.86 12.19
C VAL A 185 -16.61 -15.15 13.59
N GLU A 186 -16.05 -16.16 14.24
CA GLU A 186 -16.41 -16.52 15.61
C GLU A 186 -15.82 -15.51 16.60
N ASP A 187 -16.63 -15.17 17.62
CA ASP A 187 -16.23 -14.27 18.69
C ASP A 187 -15.53 -15.05 19.82
N HIS A 188 -14.23 -14.85 19.99
CA HIS A 188 -13.42 -15.49 21.03
C HIS A 188 -13.30 -14.62 22.29
N ASP A 189 -14.27 -13.75 22.58
CA ASP A 189 -14.26 -12.76 23.66
C ASP A 189 -13.81 -13.31 25.03
N ARG A 190 -14.03 -14.58 25.35
CA ARG A 190 -13.64 -15.16 26.65
C ARG A 190 -12.14 -15.45 26.74
N GLU A 191 -11.56 -15.98 25.68
CA GLU A 191 -10.13 -16.27 25.60
C GLU A 191 -9.33 -14.97 25.49
N GLU A 192 -9.84 -14.02 24.71
CA GLU A 192 -9.25 -12.68 24.56
C GLU A 192 -9.14 -11.94 25.88
N ARG A 193 -10.19 -11.98 26.72
CA ARG A 193 -10.18 -11.33 28.05
C ARG A 193 -9.22 -11.99 29.02
N ALA A 194 -9.00 -13.29 28.92
CA ALA A 194 -8.02 -14.00 29.75
C ALA A 194 -6.58 -13.61 29.35
N VAL A 195 -6.30 -13.51 28.04
CA VAL A 195 -5.00 -13.07 27.51
C VAL A 195 -4.76 -11.57 27.77
N ALA A 196 -5.78 -10.73 27.61
CA ALA A 196 -5.69 -9.30 27.91
C ALA A 196 -5.50 -9.01 29.42
N ALA A 197 -6.02 -9.86 30.28
CA ALA A 197 -5.78 -9.73 31.72
C ALA A 197 -4.30 -9.95 32.10
N THR A 198 -3.60 -10.83 31.38
CA THR A 198 -2.15 -11.06 31.53
C THR A 198 -1.32 -10.01 30.81
N ALA A 199 -1.80 -9.46 29.70
CA ALA A 199 -1.14 -8.43 28.89
C ALA A 199 -1.31 -6.98 29.44
N ARG A 200 -2.08 -6.78 30.51
CA ARG A 200 -2.30 -5.45 31.13
C ARG A 200 -1.04 -4.68 31.51
N ALA A 201 0.13 -5.31 31.48
CA ALA A 201 1.42 -4.71 31.78
C ALA A 201 2.05 -3.94 30.57
N SER A 202 1.57 -4.14 29.34
CA SER A 202 2.12 -3.44 28.17
C SER A 202 1.33 -2.16 27.91
N ARG A 203 1.61 -1.09 28.66
CA ARG A 203 1.26 0.26 28.24
C ARG A 203 1.94 0.54 26.91
N MET A 204 1.23 1.17 25.97
CA MET A 204 1.82 1.68 24.74
C MET A 204 2.85 2.76 25.14
N ASP A 205 4.10 2.33 25.31
CA ASP A 205 5.20 3.20 25.65
C ASP A 205 5.86 3.65 24.35
N LEU A 206 5.48 4.84 23.87
CA LEU A 206 6.07 5.45 22.67
C LEU A 206 7.60 5.58 22.80
N SER A 207 8.13 5.69 24.04
CA SER A 207 9.56 5.72 24.29
C SER A 207 10.22 4.40 23.91
N ARG A 208 9.52 3.27 24.08
CA ARG A 208 9.98 1.94 23.69
C ARG A 208 10.11 1.82 22.17
N TYR A 209 9.18 2.40 21.39
CA TYR A 209 9.30 2.43 19.92
C TYR A 209 10.51 3.24 19.46
N GLY A 210 10.78 4.38 20.10
CA GLY A 210 11.98 5.18 19.83
C GLY A 210 13.28 4.44 20.17
N ALA A 211 13.31 3.71 21.28
CA ALA A 211 14.44 2.86 21.65
C ALA A 211 14.61 1.70 20.66
N LEU A 212 13.53 1.01 20.28
CA LEU A 212 13.53 -0.06 19.28
C LEU A 212 14.05 0.40 17.91
N LEU A 213 13.61 1.56 17.43
CA LEU A 213 14.10 2.14 16.20
C LEU A 213 15.62 2.33 16.22
N ARG A 214 16.17 2.78 17.35
CA ARG A 214 17.61 3.01 17.51
C ARG A 214 18.41 1.70 17.64
N THR A 215 17.93 0.77 18.46
CA THR A 215 18.66 -0.47 18.78
C THR A 215 18.54 -1.54 17.69
N SER A 216 17.40 -1.60 16.97
CA SER A 216 17.16 -2.59 15.93
C SER A 216 17.78 -2.26 14.58
N HIS A 217 18.36 -1.06 14.41
CA HIS A 217 18.87 -0.55 13.14
C HIS A 217 17.82 -0.49 11.99
N VAL A 218 16.52 -0.60 12.30
CA VAL A 218 15.42 -0.45 11.33
C VAL A 218 15.44 0.93 10.65
N TRP A 219 15.95 1.95 11.38
CA TRP A 219 16.12 3.31 10.85
C TRP A 219 17.02 3.36 9.59
N LEU A 220 17.89 2.38 9.37
CA LEU A 220 18.69 2.28 8.14
C LEU A 220 17.85 1.92 6.92
N LEU A 221 16.81 1.09 7.10
CA LEU A 221 15.89 0.73 6.02
C LEU A 221 14.87 1.84 5.74
N ALA A 222 14.43 2.55 6.79
CA ALA A 222 13.33 3.51 6.73
C ALA A 222 13.45 4.53 5.58
N PRO A 223 14.56 5.27 5.40
CA PRO A 223 14.64 6.28 4.35
C PRO A 223 14.55 5.70 2.94
N THR A 224 15.22 4.55 2.70
CA THR A 224 15.14 3.85 1.42
C THR A 224 13.71 3.41 1.13
N TRP A 225 13.06 2.78 2.12
CA TRP A 225 11.72 2.24 1.95
C TRP A 225 10.66 3.33 1.82
N ILE A 226 10.79 4.43 2.55
CA ILE A 226 9.94 5.62 2.42
C ILE A 226 10.07 6.21 1.01
N ALA A 227 11.29 6.38 0.50
CA ALA A 227 11.52 6.97 -0.83
C ALA A 227 10.99 6.07 -1.96
N VAL A 228 11.18 4.74 -1.87
CA VAL A 228 10.60 3.79 -2.83
C VAL A 228 9.06 3.83 -2.77
N ASN A 229 8.46 3.83 -1.57
CA ASN A 229 7.01 3.94 -1.45
C ASN A 229 6.48 5.30 -1.90
N ALA A 230 7.23 6.37 -1.70
CA ALA A 230 6.86 7.69 -2.22
C ALA A 230 6.84 7.70 -3.75
N SER A 231 7.80 7.03 -4.40
CA SER A 231 7.83 6.90 -5.87
C SER A 231 6.63 6.11 -6.43
N ILE A 232 6.06 5.21 -5.64
CA ILE A 232 4.84 4.46 -6.00
C ILE A 232 3.59 5.26 -5.62
N GLY A 233 3.60 5.89 -4.44
CA GLY A 233 2.47 6.63 -3.88
C GLY A 233 2.02 7.81 -4.74
N LEU A 234 2.97 8.50 -5.39
CA LEU A 234 2.62 9.58 -6.31
C LEU A 234 1.78 9.09 -7.50
N TRP A 235 2.06 7.87 -8.02
CA TRP A 235 1.26 7.28 -9.10
C TRP A 235 -0.10 6.79 -8.62
N PHE A 236 -0.18 6.18 -7.44
CA PHE A 236 -1.48 5.80 -6.87
C PHE A 236 -2.40 7.00 -6.64
N SER A 237 -1.84 8.14 -6.24
CA SER A 237 -2.63 9.36 -6.05
C SER A 237 -3.00 10.05 -7.36
N GLN A 238 -2.12 10.08 -8.36
CA GLN A 238 -2.26 10.95 -9.52
C GLN A 238 -2.67 10.25 -10.82
N SER A 239 -2.31 8.97 -11.03
CA SER A 239 -2.42 8.33 -12.34
C SER A 239 -3.82 8.39 -12.93
N ILE A 240 -4.84 7.96 -12.19
CA ILE A 240 -6.22 7.93 -12.67
C ILE A 240 -6.75 9.34 -12.95
N PHE A 241 -6.44 10.30 -12.07
CA PHE A 241 -6.85 11.69 -12.23
C PHE A 241 -6.27 12.31 -13.50
N GLN A 242 -4.95 12.16 -13.69
CA GLN A 242 -4.24 12.71 -14.84
C GLN A 242 -4.64 12.03 -16.16
N PHE A 243 -4.91 10.72 -16.14
CA PHE A 243 -5.31 9.99 -17.32
C PHE A 243 -6.79 10.20 -17.70
N SER A 244 -7.65 10.57 -16.74
CA SER A 244 -9.09 10.73 -16.96
C SER A 244 -9.46 12.01 -17.70
N GLN A 245 -8.56 12.99 -17.82
CA GLN A 245 -8.84 14.28 -18.43
C GLN A 245 -7.72 14.72 -19.38
N ALA A 246 -8.11 15.33 -20.49
CA ALA A 246 -7.15 15.97 -21.37
C ALA A 246 -6.68 17.28 -20.75
N ASN A 247 -5.37 17.52 -20.75
CA ASN A 247 -4.81 18.76 -20.23
C ASN A 247 -4.19 19.59 -21.39
N PRO A 248 -4.84 20.67 -21.81
CA PRO A 248 -4.38 21.50 -22.92
C PRO A 248 -3.06 22.23 -22.64
N ASN A 249 -2.63 22.33 -21.39
CA ASN A 249 -1.35 22.94 -21.02
C ASN A 249 -0.15 22.07 -21.39
N PHE A 250 -0.35 20.78 -21.65
CA PHE A 250 0.70 19.82 -21.99
C PHE A 250 0.35 19.04 -23.28
N PRO A 251 0.23 19.72 -24.43
CA PRO A 251 -0.24 19.13 -25.67
C PRO A 251 0.71 18.09 -26.29
N ASP A 252 1.99 18.13 -25.89
CA ASP A 252 3.05 17.22 -26.31
C ASP A 252 3.07 15.90 -25.52
N GLN A 253 2.31 15.82 -24.44
CA GLN A 253 2.24 14.65 -23.56
C GLN A 253 1.08 13.72 -23.95
N VAL A 254 1.41 12.60 -24.61
CA VAL A 254 0.40 11.62 -25.06
C VAL A 254 -0.44 11.06 -23.90
N LEU A 255 0.16 10.93 -22.73
CA LEU A 255 -0.52 10.41 -21.54
C LEU A 255 -1.50 11.42 -20.90
N HIS A 256 -1.55 12.66 -21.40
CA HIS A 256 -2.51 13.70 -21.04
C HIS A 256 -3.66 13.90 -22.04
N ARG A 257 -3.84 12.96 -22.97
CA ARG A 257 -4.90 13.08 -24.01
C ARG A 257 -6.32 12.84 -23.51
N GLY A 258 -6.49 12.38 -22.26
CA GLY A 258 -7.78 11.92 -21.73
C GLY A 258 -8.11 10.51 -22.24
N PHE A 259 -7.96 9.52 -21.36
CA PHE A 259 -8.25 8.12 -21.71
C PHE A 259 -9.68 7.75 -21.28
N SER A 260 -10.27 6.82 -22.00
CA SER A 260 -11.55 6.23 -21.62
C SER A 260 -11.42 5.39 -20.36
N ALA A 261 -12.53 5.17 -19.67
CA ALA A 261 -12.59 4.31 -18.50
C ALA A 261 -12.08 2.89 -18.77
N VAL A 262 -12.35 2.36 -19.99
CA VAL A 262 -11.90 1.03 -20.41
C VAL A 262 -10.38 0.99 -20.55
N GLU A 263 -9.76 2.00 -21.19
CA GLU A 263 -8.31 2.08 -21.34
C GLU A 263 -7.60 2.17 -20.00
N ILE A 264 -8.11 3.01 -19.07
CA ILE A 264 -7.54 3.16 -17.72
C ILE A 264 -7.67 1.86 -16.93
N SER A 265 -8.86 1.23 -16.93
CA SER A 265 -9.09 -0.02 -16.20
C SER A 265 -8.26 -1.17 -16.76
N LEU A 266 -8.15 -1.31 -18.08
CA LEU A 266 -7.34 -2.34 -18.70
C LEU A 266 -5.84 -2.15 -18.36
N THR A 267 -5.37 -0.90 -18.42
CA THR A 267 -3.99 -0.56 -18.02
C THR A 267 -3.75 -0.91 -16.55
N ALA A 268 -4.69 -0.57 -15.66
CA ALA A 268 -4.58 -0.91 -14.24
C ALA A 268 -4.54 -2.43 -13.99
N VAL A 269 -5.33 -3.21 -14.74
CA VAL A 269 -5.28 -4.69 -14.69
C VAL A 269 -3.91 -5.21 -15.13
N VAL A 270 -3.40 -4.75 -16.26
CA VAL A 270 -2.09 -5.19 -16.79
C VAL A 270 -0.97 -4.82 -15.82
N VAL A 271 -0.96 -3.59 -15.31
CA VAL A 271 0.00 -3.12 -14.30
C VAL A 271 -0.09 -3.96 -13.03
N GLY A 272 -1.30 -4.24 -12.54
CA GLY A 272 -1.53 -5.07 -11.35
C GLY A 272 -1.03 -6.52 -11.53
N ILE A 273 -1.28 -7.13 -12.69
CA ILE A 273 -0.81 -8.50 -13.00
C ILE A 273 0.73 -8.52 -13.08
N LEU A 274 1.34 -7.58 -13.80
CA LEU A 274 2.80 -7.50 -13.92
C LEU A 274 3.47 -7.29 -12.57
N PHE A 275 2.92 -6.39 -11.76
CA PHE A 275 3.40 -6.16 -10.39
C PHE A 275 3.27 -7.42 -9.53
N GLY A 276 2.12 -8.11 -9.58
CA GLY A 276 1.88 -9.36 -8.85
C GLY A 276 2.85 -10.48 -9.27
N ILE A 277 3.08 -10.65 -10.57
CA ILE A 277 4.07 -11.61 -11.08
C ILE A 277 5.48 -11.24 -10.57
N GLY A 278 5.82 -9.96 -10.58
CA GLY A 278 7.09 -9.45 -10.02
C GLY A 278 7.23 -9.79 -8.54
N LEU A 279 6.22 -9.53 -7.72
CA LEU A 279 6.22 -9.87 -6.29
C LEU A 279 6.52 -11.35 -6.05
N LEU A 280 5.84 -12.25 -6.78
CA LEU A 280 6.01 -13.70 -6.66
C LEU A 280 7.40 -14.16 -7.13
N TYR A 281 7.86 -13.66 -8.26
CA TYR A 281 9.18 -14.01 -8.82
C TYR A 281 10.31 -13.60 -7.86
N TRP A 282 10.33 -12.34 -7.45
CA TRP A 282 11.40 -11.81 -6.61
C TRP A 282 11.36 -12.36 -5.18
N GLY A 283 10.17 -12.64 -4.62
CA GLY A 283 10.03 -13.27 -3.32
C GLY A 283 10.71 -14.68 -3.26
N ASN A 284 10.74 -15.39 -4.38
CA ASN A 284 11.41 -16.68 -4.46
C ASN A 284 12.95 -16.60 -4.63
N ARG A 285 13.49 -15.40 -4.92
CA ARG A 285 14.94 -15.20 -5.16
C ARG A 285 15.76 -14.93 -3.90
N PHE A 286 15.14 -14.82 -2.73
CA PHE A 286 15.84 -14.57 -1.46
C PHE A 286 16.89 -15.62 -1.10
N LYS A 287 16.77 -16.83 -1.63
CA LYS A 287 17.74 -17.90 -1.42
C LYS A 287 19.09 -17.64 -2.11
N ASN A 288 19.09 -16.86 -3.19
CA ASN A 288 20.24 -16.70 -4.08
C ASN A 288 20.76 -15.25 -4.11
N LEU A 289 19.99 -14.28 -3.64
CA LEU A 289 20.34 -12.87 -3.71
C LEU A 289 20.12 -12.18 -2.37
N ARG A 290 21.03 -11.27 -2.01
CA ARG A 290 20.86 -10.42 -0.84
C ARG A 290 19.66 -9.52 -1.03
N ARG A 291 18.88 -9.28 0.03
CA ARG A 291 17.68 -8.45 0.00
C ARG A 291 17.97 -7.01 -0.45
N THR A 292 19.06 -6.44 0.02
CA THR A 292 19.52 -5.10 -0.41
C THR A 292 19.91 -5.03 -1.89
N THR A 293 20.37 -6.15 -2.48
CA THR A 293 20.61 -6.25 -3.92
C THR A 293 19.31 -6.26 -4.72
N ILE A 294 18.27 -6.94 -4.22
CA ILE A 294 16.94 -6.94 -4.85
C ILE A 294 16.32 -5.54 -4.77
N ILE A 295 16.47 -4.84 -3.64
CA ILE A 295 16.02 -3.43 -3.52
C ILE A 295 16.76 -2.55 -4.54
N LEU A 296 18.08 -2.73 -4.71
CA LEU A 296 18.85 -1.99 -5.72
C LEU A 296 18.35 -2.26 -7.14
N TYR A 297 18.09 -3.54 -7.47
CA TYR A 297 17.50 -3.88 -8.77
C TYR A 297 16.11 -3.25 -8.92
N GLY A 298 15.29 -3.22 -7.86
CA GLY A 298 14.02 -2.53 -7.87
C GLY A 298 14.15 -1.04 -8.21
N ILE A 299 15.12 -0.34 -7.63
CA ILE A 299 15.40 1.08 -7.93
C ILE A 299 15.84 1.25 -9.38
N ILE A 300 16.72 0.38 -9.89
CA ILE A 300 17.15 0.39 -11.30
C ILE A 300 15.95 0.13 -12.21
N GLY A 301 15.11 -0.86 -11.87
CA GLY A 301 13.87 -1.15 -12.57
C GLY A 301 12.92 0.05 -12.62
N GLY A 302 12.82 0.79 -11.52
CA GLY A 302 12.08 2.05 -11.47
C GLY A 302 12.66 3.11 -12.44
N GLY A 303 13.98 3.21 -12.56
CA GLY A 303 14.62 4.07 -13.55
C GLY A 303 14.29 3.67 -15.01
N ILE A 304 14.27 2.35 -15.28
CA ILE A 304 13.87 1.82 -16.60
C ILE A 304 12.37 2.10 -16.86
N LEU A 305 11.51 1.95 -15.85
CA LEU A 305 10.10 2.32 -15.92
C LEU A 305 9.93 3.79 -16.31
N VAL A 306 10.68 4.70 -15.67
CA VAL A 306 10.64 6.14 -15.98
C VAL A 306 11.09 6.39 -17.42
N ALA A 307 12.21 5.81 -17.86
CA ALA A 307 12.68 5.95 -19.22
C ALA A 307 11.67 5.46 -20.26
N GLY A 308 11.03 4.30 -19.98
CA GLY A 308 9.91 3.78 -20.80
C GLY A 308 8.71 4.72 -20.80
N GLY A 309 8.35 5.28 -19.63
CA GLY A 309 7.28 6.26 -19.48
C GLY A 309 7.52 7.53 -20.30
N VAL A 310 8.74 8.06 -20.31
CA VAL A 310 9.13 9.21 -21.16
C VAL A 310 8.99 8.86 -22.65
N ALA A 311 9.47 7.69 -23.07
CA ALA A 311 9.37 7.24 -24.47
C ALA A 311 7.91 7.07 -24.93
N ILE A 312 7.01 6.64 -24.04
CA ILE A 312 5.57 6.58 -24.31
C ILE A 312 4.98 7.98 -24.37
N ASN A 313 5.30 8.84 -23.39
CA ASN A 313 4.67 10.15 -23.22
C ASN A 313 5.00 11.11 -24.37
N HIS A 314 6.19 10.99 -24.95
CA HIS A 314 6.65 11.77 -26.10
C HIS A 314 6.73 10.95 -27.40
N GLY A 315 6.03 9.82 -27.46
CA GLY A 315 6.06 8.93 -28.63
C GLY A 315 5.24 9.41 -29.85
N ALA A 316 4.46 10.49 -29.71
CA ALA A 316 3.67 11.02 -30.83
C ALA A 316 4.56 11.50 -31.98
N GLY A 317 4.26 11.02 -33.19
CA GLY A 317 5.04 11.37 -34.39
C GLY A 317 6.40 10.69 -34.53
N LEU A 318 6.81 9.87 -33.54
CA LEU A 318 8.03 9.06 -33.64
C LEU A 318 7.75 7.71 -34.33
N PRO A 319 8.79 7.03 -34.85
CA PRO A 319 8.65 5.69 -35.38
C PRO A 319 7.98 4.75 -34.36
N PHE A 320 7.08 3.89 -34.81
CA PHE A 320 6.29 2.95 -33.95
C PHE A 320 7.14 2.13 -32.98
N ALA A 321 8.39 1.83 -33.34
CA ALA A 321 9.33 1.12 -32.48
C ALA A 321 9.62 1.86 -31.17
N VAL A 322 9.56 3.21 -31.13
CA VAL A 322 9.90 4.00 -29.94
C VAL A 322 8.83 3.85 -28.84
N PRO A 323 7.55 4.15 -29.07
CA PRO A 323 6.53 3.95 -28.03
C PRO A 323 6.36 2.48 -27.64
N VAL A 324 6.49 1.53 -28.57
CA VAL A 324 6.43 0.09 -28.27
C VAL A 324 7.63 -0.32 -27.40
N GLY A 325 8.83 0.13 -27.75
CA GLY A 325 10.02 -0.07 -26.90
C GLY A 325 9.83 0.54 -25.50
N GLY A 326 9.20 1.71 -25.43
CA GLY A 326 8.82 2.37 -24.18
C GLY A 326 7.89 1.52 -23.31
N VAL A 327 6.85 0.92 -23.92
CA VAL A 327 5.91 0.02 -23.21
C VAL A 327 6.62 -1.22 -22.67
N LEU A 328 7.48 -1.85 -23.48
CA LEU A 328 8.25 -3.01 -23.06
C LEU A 328 9.24 -2.67 -21.94
N ALA A 329 9.92 -1.53 -22.04
CA ALA A 329 10.83 -1.04 -21.00
C ALA A 329 10.06 -0.73 -19.71
N ALA A 330 8.93 -0.05 -19.79
CA ALA A 330 8.09 0.26 -18.63
C ALA A 330 7.57 -1.01 -17.95
N ALA A 331 7.09 -1.99 -18.73
CA ALA A 331 6.61 -3.28 -18.21
C ALA A 331 7.75 -4.05 -17.51
N PHE A 332 8.92 -4.14 -18.12
CA PHE A 332 10.09 -4.78 -17.52
C PHE A 332 10.56 -4.04 -16.26
N GLY A 333 10.62 -2.70 -16.33
CA GLY A 333 10.99 -1.86 -15.19
C GLY A 333 10.05 -2.04 -14.00
N LEU A 334 8.73 -2.11 -14.23
CA LEU A 334 7.72 -2.37 -13.22
C LEU A 334 7.88 -3.76 -12.58
N PHE A 335 8.09 -4.78 -13.40
CA PHE A 335 8.34 -6.15 -12.93
C PHE A 335 9.56 -6.21 -12.01
N VAL A 336 10.63 -5.49 -12.33
CA VAL A 336 11.84 -5.44 -11.50
C VAL A 336 11.62 -4.59 -10.25
N LEU A 337 10.95 -3.44 -10.35
CA LEU A 337 10.62 -2.56 -9.22
C LEU A 337 9.78 -3.29 -8.16
N ALA A 338 8.87 -4.15 -8.57
CA ALA A 338 8.03 -4.93 -7.66
C ALA A 338 8.83 -5.75 -6.65
N GLY A 339 10.06 -6.14 -6.98
CA GLY A 339 10.97 -6.88 -6.10
C GLY A 339 11.38 -6.15 -4.83
N ALA A 340 11.34 -4.82 -4.82
CA ALA A 340 11.69 -4.03 -3.64
C ALA A 340 10.76 -4.31 -2.46
N THR A 341 9.46 -4.55 -2.70
CA THR A 341 8.46 -4.79 -1.66
C THR A 341 8.74 -6.06 -0.84
N PRO A 342 8.83 -7.27 -1.44
CA PRO A 342 9.12 -8.47 -0.68
C PRO A 342 10.52 -8.45 -0.07
N ALA A 343 11.49 -7.76 -0.70
CA ALA A 343 12.83 -7.64 -0.14
C ALA A 343 12.87 -6.79 1.13
N ALA A 344 12.14 -5.67 1.17
CA ALA A 344 12.02 -4.83 2.36
C ALA A 344 11.29 -5.55 3.51
N LEU A 345 10.18 -6.26 3.21
CA LEU A 345 9.48 -7.09 4.18
C LEU A 345 10.37 -8.19 4.74
N GLY A 346 11.11 -8.87 3.86
CA GLY A 346 12.04 -9.92 4.27
C GLY A 346 13.15 -9.38 5.17
N LEU A 347 13.69 -8.19 4.88
CA LEU A 347 14.71 -7.56 5.71
C LEU A 347 14.18 -7.19 7.10
N LEU A 348 12.96 -6.67 7.18
CA LEU A 348 12.29 -6.40 8.46
C LEU A 348 12.02 -7.69 9.25
N ALA A 349 11.65 -8.78 8.56
CA ALA A 349 11.48 -10.07 9.21
C ALA A 349 12.82 -10.57 9.83
N ASP A 350 13.93 -10.48 9.09
CA ASP A 350 15.26 -10.85 9.61
C ASP A 350 15.66 -10.00 10.81
N ILE A 351 15.39 -8.69 10.79
CA ILE A 351 15.63 -7.82 11.94
C ILE A 351 14.76 -8.27 13.12
N SER A 352 13.50 -8.58 12.89
CA SER A 352 12.55 -8.95 13.94
C SER A 352 12.90 -10.24 14.67
N GLU A 353 13.62 -11.16 14.01
CA GLU A 353 14.10 -12.42 14.62
C GLU A 353 15.10 -12.17 15.76
N ARG A 354 15.84 -11.07 15.70
CA ARG A 354 16.78 -10.67 16.76
C ARG A 354 16.12 -10.07 17.99
N PHE A 355 14.84 -9.69 17.87
CA PHE A 355 14.04 -9.07 18.93
C PHE A 355 12.74 -9.86 19.15
N PRO A 356 12.80 -11.09 19.72
CA PRO A 356 11.64 -11.97 19.82
C PRO A 356 10.45 -11.36 20.57
N THR A 357 10.72 -10.52 21.58
CA THR A 357 9.70 -9.83 22.39
C THR A 357 9.03 -8.66 21.66
N ASP A 358 9.64 -8.13 20.60
CA ASP A 358 9.24 -6.92 19.92
C ASP A 358 8.97 -7.13 18.41
N ARG A 359 8.88 -8.40 17.98
CA ARG A 359 8.64 -8.77 16.56
C ARG A 359 7.47 -8.03 15.92
N GLY A 360 6.34 -7.98 16.63
CA GLY A 360 5.13 -7.30 16.15
C GLY A 360 5.34 -5.80 15.96
N ALA A 361 6.06 -5.16 16.90
CA ALA A 361 6.37 -3.73 16.83
C ALA A 361 7.28 -3.42 15.62
N ILE A 362 8.32 -4.23 15.39
CA ILE A 362 9.25 -4.07 14.26
C ILE A 362 8.52 -4.28 12.94
N MET A 363 7.70 -5.34 12.82
CA MET A 363 6.91 -5.60 11.61
C MET A 363 5.86 -4.50 11.37
N GLY A 364 5.30 -3.91 12.44
CA GLY A 364 4.38 -2.77 12.34
C GLY A 364 5.02 -1.51 11.74
N LEU A 365 6.33 -1.31 11.88
CA LEU A 365 7.05 -0.20 11.28
C LEU A 365 7.01 -0.23 9.74
N TYR A 366 6.85 -1.41 9.14
CA TYR A 366 6.62 -1.52 7.70
C TYR A 366 5.43 -0.69 7.23
N SER A 367 4.29 -0.82 7.91
CA SER A 367 3.07 -0.06 7.59
C SER A 367 3.24 1.44 7.83
N VAL A 368 3.98 1.81 8.88
CA VAL A 368 4.32 3.22 9.18
C VAL A 368 5.13 3.82 8.04
N PHE A 369 6.22 3.15 7.61
CA PHE A 369 7.06 3.64 6.52
C PHE A 369 6.31 3.68 5.18
N LEU A 370 5.43 2.70 4.94
CA LEU A 370 4.55 2.70 3.78
C LEU A 370 3.62 3.92 3.81
N ALA A 371 2.92 4.17 4.91
CA ALA A 371 2.00 5.30 5.03
C ALA A 371 2.73 6.65 4.88
N VAL A 372 3.89 6.82 5.52
CA VAL A 372 4.72 8.03 5.34
C VAL A 372 5.14 8.18 3.88
N GLY A 373 5.57 7.11 3.23
CA GLY A 373 5.90 7.12 1.80
C GLY A 373 4.72 7.53 0.93
N GLN A 374 3.52 6.99 1.19
CA GLN A 374 2.30 7.35 0.48
C GLN A 374 1.92 8.83 0.66
N ILE A 375 2.04 9.36 1.89
CA ILE A 375 1.80 10.79 2.18
C ILE A 375 2.79 11.66 1.40
N VAL A 376 4.08 11.41 1.57
CA VAL A 376 5.15 12.18 0.91
C VAL A 376 5.03 12.08 -0.61
N GLY A 377 4.82 10.88 -1.13
CA GLY A 377 4.67 10.63 -2.56
C GLY A 377 3.46 11.34 -3.16
N SER A 378 2.30 11.27 -2.50
CA SER A 378 1.11 11.95 -3.00
C SER A 378 1.30 13.47 -3.05
N LEU A 379 1.86 14.08 -2.00
CA LEU A 379 2.11 15.52 -1.97
C LEU A 379 3.10 15.95 -3.05
N ILE A 380 4.24 15.26 -3.17
CA ILE A 380 5.22 15.53 -4.24
C ILE A 380 4.56 15.34 -5.62
N GLY A 381 3.76 14.28 -5.78
CA GLY A 381 3.05 13.99 -7.02
C GLY A 381 2.06 15.09 -7.42
N GLY A 382 1.31 15.65 -6.47
CA GLY A 382 0.40 16.76 -6.72
C GLY A 382 1.12 17.98 -7.28
N PHE A 383 2.19 18.43 -6.61
CA PHE A 383 3.01 19.56 -7.08
C PHE A 383 3.69 19.26 -8.41
N ALA A 384 4.25 18.08 -8.60
CA ALA A 384 4.92 17.67 -9.82
C ALA A 384 3.96 17.64 -11.01
N ALA A 385 2.75 17.13 -10.81
CA ALA A 385 1.71 17.08 -11.84
C ALA A 385 1.23 18.48 -12.25
N GLU A 386 1.06 19.42 -11.31
CA GLU A 386 0.72 20.79 -11.65
C GLU A 386 1.84 21.51 -12.38
N TRP A 387 3.10 21.24 -12.01
CA TRP A 387 4.25 21.91 -12.61
C TRP A 387 4.50 21.45 -14.04
N ARG A 388 4.50 20.13 -14.32
CA ARG A 388 4.86 19.56 -15.63
C ARG A 388 4.00 18.35 -16.03
N GLY A 389 2.82 18.19 -15.52
CA GLY A 389 1.95 17.09 -15.90
C GLY A 389 2.59 15.72 -15.62
N ILE A 390 2.50 14.81 -16.59
CA ILE A 390 3.09 13.47 -16.50
C ILE A 390 4.62 13.51 -16.46
N ASP A 391 5.26 14.43 -17.17
CA ASP A 391 6.71 14.60 -17.10
C ASP A 391 7.17 14.98 -15.69
N GLY A 392 6.39 15.82 -15.00
CA GLY A 392 6.63 16.13 -13.59
C GLY A 392 6.58 14.90 -12.71
N LEU A 393 5.57 14.02 -12.90
CA LEU A 393 5.47 12.77 -12.17
C LEU A 393 6.64 11.82 -12.46
N LEU A 394 7.05 11.69 -13.73
CA LEU A 394 8.20 10.87 -14.13
C LEU A 394 9.49 11.40 -13.51
N LEU A 395 9.71 12.71 -13.55
CA LEU A 395 10.89 13.36 -12.97
C LEU A 395 10.90 13.19 -11.44
N ALA A 396 9.78 13.40 -10.77
CA ALA A 396 9.66 13.20 -9.32
C ALA A 396 9.91 11.75 -8.92
N THR A 397 9.39 10.78 -9.71
CA THR A 397 9.67 9.35 -9.51
C THR A 397 11.18 9.08 -9.60
N PHE A 398 11.82 9.58 -10.65
CA PHE A 398 13.26 9.39 -10.84
C PHE A 398 14.07 10.02 -9.69
N ALA A 399 13.73 11.24 -9.28
CA ALA A 399 14.38 11.93 -8.17
C ALA A 399 14.25 11.16 -6.85
N LEU A 400 13.04 10.65 -6.52
CA LEU A 400 12.80 9.84 -5.32
C LEU A 400 13.61 8.53 -5.34
N LEU A 401 13.70 7.87 -6.50
CA LEU A 401 14.52 6.66 -6.66
C LEU A 401 16.02 6.96 -6.50
N LEU A 402 16.51 8.09 -7.02
CA LEU A 402 17.90 8.53 -6.78
C LEU A 402 18.15 8.81 -5.31
N VAL A 403 17.22 9.50 -4.63
CA VAL A 403 17.30 9.74 -3.18
C VAL A 403 17.37 8.42 -2.42
N ALA A 404 16.63 7.39 -2.84
CA ALA A 404 16.64 6.07 -2.21
C ALA A 404 18.00 5.36 -2.28
N LEU A 405 18.85 5.67 -3.27
CA LEU A 405 20.17 5.05 -3.44
C LEU A 405 21.15 5.40 -2.30
N VAL A 406 21.07 6.62 -1.79
CA VAL A 406 22.00 7.10 -0.74
C VAL A 406 21.85 6.28 0.55
N PRO A 407 20.66 6.20 1.16
CA PRO A 407 20.46 5.37 2.35
C PRO A 407 20.61 3.88 2.06
N LEU A 408 20.29 3.41 0.83
CA LEU A 408 20.54 2.03 0.43
C LEU A 408 22.03 1.69 0.43
N ALA A 409 22.89 2.61 -0.02
CA ALA A 409 24.34 2.41 0.02
C ALA A 409 24.85 2.30 1.47
N GLN A 410 24.31 3.09 2.40
CA GLN A 410 24.62 2.97 3.83
C GLN A 410 24.11 1.64 4.40
N LEU A 411 22.86 1.26 4.10
CA LEU A 411 22.26 0.00 4.51
C LEU A 411 23.12 -1.20 4.04
N ARG A 412 23.59 -1.20 2.79
CA ARG A 412 24.45 -2.26 2.25
C ARG A 412 25.80 -2.38 2.94
N ARG A 413 26.40 -1.26 3.33
CA ARG A 413 27.65 -1.25 4.10
C ARG A 413 27.49 -1.83 5.50
N GLN A 414 26.30 -1.70 6.05
CA GLN A 414 25.97 -2.12 7.43
C GLN A 414 25.05 -3.36 7.45
N GLU A 415 24.92 -4.07 6.33
CA GLU A 415 24.01 -5.22 6.20
C GLU A 415 24.31 -6.32 7.21
N HIS A 416 25.57 -6.48 7.64
CA HIS A 416 25.97 -7.42 8.68
C HIS A 416 25.33 -7.09 10.05
N TYR A 417 24.92 -5.86 10.32
CA TYR A 417 24.15 -5.50 11.52
C TYR A 417 22.65 -5.74 11.36
N VAL A 418 22.15 -5.83 10.12
CA VAL A 418 20.73 -5.90 9.80
C VAL A 418 20.32 -7.30 9.30
N GLY A 419 21.23 -8.02 8.62
CA GLY A 419 21.02 -9.37 8.10
C GLY A 419 21.13 -10.47 9.17
N GLY A 420 20.51 -11.64 8.95
CA GLY A 420 20.62 -12.84 9.80
C GLY A 420 22.06 -13.36 9.94
N PRO A 421 22.29 -14.42 10.73
CA PRO A 421 23.64 -14.94 10.96
C PRO A 421 24.33 -15.21 9.64
N SER A 422 25.49 -14.60 9.45
CA SER A 422 26.26 -14.70 8.21
C SER A 422 26.62 -16.17 7.96
N GLN A 423 26.47 -16.64 6.74
CA GLN A 423 27.02 -17.93 6.29
C GLN A 423 28.56 -18.03 6.48
N ALA A 424 29.20 -16.97 6.95
CA ALA A 424 30.62 -16.97 7.30
C ALA A 424 30.97 -17.82 8.52
N ALA A 425 29.99 -18.15 9.38
CA ALA A 425 30.23 -19.05 10.51
C ALA A 425 30.25 -20.55 10.11
N SER A 426 29.74 -20.90 8.94
CA SER A 426 29.70 -22.33 8.48
C SER A 426 30.95 -22.77 7.73
N LEU A 427 31.87 -21.87 7.44
CA LEU A 427 33.15 -22.22 6.79
C LEU A 427 34.35 -22.23 7.74
N GLY A 428 34.15 -21.84 9.01
CA GLY A 428 35.20 -21.82 10.04
C GLY A 428 35.34 -23.08 10.89
N ASP A 429 34.31 -23.95 10.91
CA ASP A 429 34.28 -25.11 11.81
C ASP A 429 34.68 -26.44 11.15
N VAL A 430 35.25 -26.41 9.94
CA VAL A 430 35.68 -27.64 9.26
C VAL A 430 37.20 -27.87 9.36
N GLU A 431 37.96 -26.98 10.02
CA GLU A 431 39.43 -27.08 10.02
C GLU A 431 40.08 -27.26 11.40
N THR A 432 39.42 -27.87 12.39
CA THR A 432 40.10 -28.39 13.58
C THR A 432 39.38 -29.58 14.18
N ALA A 433 39.62 -30.77 13.62
CA ALA A 433 39.54 -32.00 14.40
C ALA A 433 40.83 -32.82 14.15
N PRO A 434 41.56 -33.23 15.20
CA PRO A 434 42.81 -33.98 15.09
C PRO A 434 42.61 -35.42 14.66
#